data_eead4d15f99e97f8b4307a9a07fe2d89
#
_entry.id   eead4d15f99e97f8b4307a9a07fe2d89
#
_cell.length_a   1.000
_cell.length_b   1.000
_cell.length_c   1.000
_cell.angle_alpha   90.00
_cell.angle_beta   90.00
_cell.angle_gamma   90.00
#
_symmetry.space_group_name_H-M   'P 1'
#
loop_
_entity.id
_entity.type
_entity.pdbx_description
1 polymer ?
#
loop_
_entity_poly.entity_id
_entity_poly.type
_entity_poly.pdbx_seq_one_letter_code
_entity_poly.pdbx_strand_id
1 'polypeptide(L)'
;KNKFIPFEGISDIYRYRSGKYTRKILNTMAFRENIDKPWYKISPNIAHADRLIEVIKNEQLLFRGPQALNTLAQDGTVSFSYLTESKSKIRHFLRGNFLMMNEKKLRLSARTLDSDDGHHVPIEEVHFISGGSNSQTIKLLDMHGRALFSVPYTSLFSADLFIALIEHMIQNRIPIRR
;
A
#
# COMPACT_ATOMS: atom_id res chain seq x y z
N LYS A 1 5.85 -21.07 20.54
CA LYS A 1 4.73 -21.58 19.73
C LYS A 1 4.88 -21.04 18.33
N ASN A 2 4.97 -21.90 17.33
CA ASN A 2 4.94 -21.52 15.92
C ASN A 2 3.52 -21.07 15.59
N LYS A 3 3.37 -19.91 14.97
CA LYS A 3 2.09 -19.42 14.46
C LYS A 3 2.10 -19.52 12.94
N PHE A 4 1.10 -20.17 12.39
CA PHE A 4 0.85 -20.21 10.96
C PHE A 4 -0.06 -19.04 10.59
N ILE A 5 0.32 -18.28 9.56
CA ILE A 5 -0.49 -17.18 9.00
C ILE A 5 -0.64 -17.49 7.53
N PRO A 6 -1.86 -17.79 7.06
CA PRO A 6 -2.11 -17.99 5.64
C PRO A 6 -1.96 -16.69 4.88
N PHE A 7 -1.47 -16.72 3.63
CA PHE A 7 -1.26 -15.53 2.82
C PHE A 7 -2.56 -14.74 2.57
N GLU A 8 -3.67 -15.43 2.35
CA GLU A 8 -5.00 -14.80 2.21
C GLU A 8 -5.44 -14.01 3.44
N GLY A 9 -4.88 -14.33 4.60
CA GLY A 9 -5.12 -13.63 5.85
C GLY A 9 -4.30 -12.34 6.02
N ILE A 10 -3.36 -12.04 5.12
CA ILE A 10 -2.54 -10.83 5.22
C ILE A 10 -3.33 -9.62 4.69
N SER A 11 -3.76 -8.76 5.61
CA SER A 11 -4.50 -7.54 5.28
C SER A 11 -3.55 -6.42 4.85
N ASP A 12 -2.52 -6.13 5.64
CA ASP A 12 -1.65 -4.99 5.39
C ASP A 12 -0.19 -5.41 5.29
N ILE A 13 0.50 -4.81 4.32
CA ILE A 13 1.94 -4.92 4.13
C ILE A 13 2.55 -3.53 4.26
N TYR A 14 3.58 -3.41 5.07
CA TYR A 14 4.37 -2.19 5.23
C TYR A 14 5.80 -2.41 4.79
N ARG A 15 6.26 -1.63 3.81
CA ARG A 15 7.62 -1.70 3.26
C ARG A 15 8.46 -0.52 3.76
N TYR A 16 9.66 -0.81 4.26
CA TYR A 16 10.54 0.24 4.76
C TYR A 16 12.03 -0.12 4.63
N ARG A 17 12.87 0.86 4.91
CA ARG A 17 14.34 0.73 4.87
C ARG A 17 14.88 0.49 6.26
N SER A 18 15.80 -0.47 6.39
CA SER A 18 16.48 -0.78 7.63
C SER A 18 18.02 -0.73 7.43
N GLY A 19 18.74 -0.22 8.44
CA GLY A 19 20.20 -0.13 8.44
C GLY A 19 20.77 1.20 7.91
N LYS A 20 22.04 1.48 8.28
CA LYS A 20 22.73 2.73 7.90
C LYS A 20 23.18 2.75 6.44
N TYR A 21 23.52 1.60 5.88
CA TYR A 21 24.16 1.47 4.56
C TYR A 21 23.18 1.24 3.40
N THR A 22 21.91 0.98 3.69
CA THR A 22 20.90 0.62 2.69
C THR A 22 19.87 1.73 2.44
N ARG A 23 20.30 3.00 2.49
CA ARG A 23 19.41 4.17 2.40
C ARG A 23 18.51 4.23 1.16
N LYS A 24 18.86 3.50 0.09
CA LYS A 24 18.13 3.52 -1.19
C LYS A 24 17.26 2.27 -1.42
N ILE A 25 17.43 1.19 -0.67
CA ILE A 25 16.79 -0.09 -0.91
C ILE A 25 15.73 -0.37 0.17
N LEU A 26 14.53 -0.77 -0.24
CA LEU A 26 13.48 -1.27 0.65
C LEU A 26 13.77 -2.74 0.95
N ASN A 27 14.44 -2.97 2.06
CA ASN A 27 14.97 -4.29 2.45
C ASN A 27 14.22 -4.94 3.61
N THR A 28 13.18 -4.30 4.10
CA THR A 28 12.42 -4.77 5.26
C THR A 28 10.92 -4.69 4.97
N MET A 29 10.19 -5.68 5.47
CA MET A 29 8.74 -5.74 5.41
C MET A 29 8.19 -6.00 6.80
N ALA A 30 7.07 -5.36 7.12
CA ALA A 30 6.17 -5.81 8.17
C ALA A 30 4.80 -6.11 7.55
N PHE A 31 4.08 -7.07 8.10
CA PHE A 31 2.74 -7.42 7.67
C PHE A 31 1.87 -7.78 8.87
N ARG A 32 0.55 -7.66 8.72
CA ARG A 32 -0.43 -8.03 9.75
C ARG A 32 -1.69 -8.62 9.12
N GLU A 33 -2.44 -9.37 9.93
CA GLU A 33 -3.70 -9.99 9.52
C GLU A 33 -4.86 -8.99 9.46
N ASN A 34 -4.90 -8.04 10.39
CA ASN A 34 -5.84 -6.91 10.42
C ASN A 34 -5.34 -5.82 11.37
N ILE A 35 -6.10 -4.73 11.49
CA ILE A 35 -5.72 -3.56 12.30
C ILE A 35 -5.51 -3.88 13.78
N ASP A 36 -6.21 -4.88 14.32
CA ASP A 36 -6.15 -5.27 15.73
C ASP A 36 -5.09 -6.34 16.02
N LYS A 37 -4.39 -6.82 14.99
CA LYS A 37 -3.36 -7.85 15.13
C LYS A 37 -1.95 -7.26 15.13
N PRO A 38 -1.00 -7.91 15.83
CA PRO A 38 0.38 -7.46 15.86
C PRO A 38 1.01 -7.54 14.48
N TRP A 39 1.98 -6.67 14.25
CA TRP A 39 2.82 -6.70 13.08
C TRP A 39 3.88 -7.79 13.19
N TYR A 40 4.06 -8.54 12.12
CA TYR A 40 5.15 -9.50 11.93
C TYR A 40 6.19 -8.87 11.02
N LYS A 41 7.46 -9.00 11.39
CA LYS A 41 8.57 -8.33 10.70
C LYS A 41 9.47 -9.33 10.00
N ILE A 42 9.78 -9.07 8.74
CA ILE A 42 10.84 -9.71 7.98
C ILE A 42 12.03 -8.77 7.93
N SER A 43 13.10 -9.14 8.63
CA SER A 43 14.35 -8.38 8.69
C SER A 43 15.29 -8.82 7.55
N PRO A 44 16.16 -7.92 7.04
CA PRO A 44 17.16 -8.28 6.03
C PRO A 44 18.20 -9.33 6.52
N ASN A 45 18.27 -9.57 7.83
CA ASN A 45 19.14 -10.59 8.42
C ASN A 45 18.58 -12.03 8.30
N ILE A 46 17.34 -12.17 7.84
CA ILE A 46 16.74 -13.50 7.58
C ILE A 46 17.25 -13.99 6.23
N ALA A 47 17.70 -15.24 6.19
CA ALA A 47 18.14 -15.87 4.94
C ALA A 47 17.01 -15.80 3.90
N HIS A 48 17.34 -15.38 2.68
CA HIS A 48 16.38 -15.21 1.58
C HIS A 48 15.24 -14.22 1.87
N ALA A 49 15.46 -13.22 2.73
CA ALA A 49 14.45 -12.22 3.08
C ALA A 49 13.82 -11.54 1.85
N ASP A 50 14.64 -11.18 0.86
CA ASP A 50 14.14 -10.52 -0.36
C ASP A 50 13.17 -11.41 -1.14
N ARG A 51 13.50 -12.70 -1.27
CA ARG A 51 12.62 -13.66 -1.93
C ARG A 51 11.31 -13.86 -1.16
N LEU A 52 11.38 -13.96 0.15
CA LEU A 52 10.19 -14.07 1.01
C LEU A 52 9.30 -12.84 0.91
N ILE A 53 9.90 -11.66 0.89
CA ILE A 53 9.19 -10.38 0.70
C ILE A 53 8.45 -10.37 -0.63
N GLU A 54 9.09 -10.76 -1.74
CA GLU A 54 8.44 -10.79 -3.05
C GLU A 54 7.32 -11.84 -3.12
N VAL A 55 7.50 -12.99 -2.50
CA VAL A 55 6.44 -14.00 -2.39
C VAL A 55 5.22 -13.43 -1.66
N ILE A 56 5.39 -12.82 -0.50
CA ILE A 56 4.26 -12.26 0.28
C ILE A 56 3.54 -11.15 -0.50
N LYS A 57 4.27 -10.29 -1.19
CA LYS A 57 3.67 -9.25 -2.06
C LYS A 57 2.82 -9.85 -3.17
N ASN A 58 3.37 -10.82 -3.87
CA ASN A 58 2.69 -11.48 -4.99
C ASN A 58 1.45 -12.26 -4.52
N GLU A 59 1.55 -12.96 -3.40
CA GLU A 59 0.41 -13.67 -2.81
C GLU A 59 -0.69 -12.70 -2.35
N GLN A 60 -0.33 -11.55 -1.75
CA GLN A 60 -1.32 -10.53 -1.42
C GLN A 60 -2.04 -10.01 -2.67
N LEU A 61 -1.31 -9.73 -3.77
CA LEU A 61 -1.91 -9.32 -5.03
C LEU A 61 -2.84 -10.38 -5.59
N LEU A 62 -2.41 -11.64 -5.55
CA LEU A 62 -3.16 -12.78 -6.08
C LEU A 62 -4.50 -13.00 -5.35
N PHE A 63 -4.50 -12.90 -4.00
CA PHE A 63 -5.69 -13.14 -3.20
C PHE A 63 -6.57 -11.89 -3.04
N ARG A 64 -5.97 -10.73 -2.76
CA ARG A 64 -6.73 -9.50 -2.49
C ARG A 64 -7.08 -8.70 -3.73
N GLY A 65 -6.30 -8.81 -4.80
CA GLY A 65 -6.55 -8.11 -6.06
C GLY A 65 -7.94 -8.39 -6.61
N PRO A 66 -8.30 -9.66 -6.89
CA PRO A 66 -9.63 -10.03 -7.40
C PRO A 66 -10.77 -9.63 -6.46
N GLN A 67 -10.60 -9.79 -5.14
CA GLN A 67 -11.60 -9.38 -4.15
C GLN A 67 -11.83 -7.87 -4.15
N ALA A 68 -10.75 -7.09 -4.20
CA ALA A 68 -10.81 -5.63 -4.26
C ALA A 68 -11.48 -5.15 -5.55
N LEU A 69 -11.13 -5.74 -6.71
CA LEU A 69 -11.77 -5.42 -7.99
C LEU A 69 -13.28 -5.76 -7.98
N ASN A 70 -13.66 -6.89 -7.40
CA ASN A 70 -15.07 -7.24 -7.25
C ASN A 70 -15.82 -6.25 -6.34
N THR A 71 -15.19 -5.81 -5.24
CA THR A 71 -15.74 -4.78 -4.37
C THR A 71 -15.97 -3.47 -5.14
N LEU A 72 -14.99 -3.02 -5.92
CA LEU A 72 -15.10 -1.81 -6.74
C LEU A 72 -16.19 -1.94 -7.82
N ALA A 73 -16.30 -3.12 -8.45
CA ALA A 73 -17.31 -3.38 -9.46
C ALA A 73 -18.75 -3.37 -8.91
N GLN A 74 -18.92 -3.59 -7.60
CA GLN A 74 -20.18 -3.53 -6.88
C GLN A 74 -20.44 -2.16 -6.21
N ASP A 75 -19.79 -1.11 -6.69
CA ASP A 75 -19.82 0.24 -6.10
C ASP A 75 -19.37 0.28 -4.61
N GLY A 76 -18.62 -0.71 -4.18
CA GLY A 76 -18.02 -0.76 -2.84
C GLY A 76 -16.74 0.07 -2.75
N THR A 77 -16.15 0.09 -1.55
CA THR A 77 -14.96 0.85 -1.24
C THR A 77 -13.84 -0.05 -0.70
N VAL A 78 -12.65 0.11 -1.23
CA VAL A 78 -11.42 -0.54 -0.75
C VAL A 78 -10.62 0.49 0.06
N SER A 79 -10.33 0.14 1.31
CA SER A 79 -9.59 1.04 2.22
C SER A 79 -8.14 0.61 2.37
N PHE A 80 -7.25 1.60 2.34
CA PHE A 80 -5.83 1.46 2.65
C PHE A 80 -5.49 2.32 3.86
N SER A 81 -4.53 1.89 4.68
CA SER A 81 -3.98 2.73 5.74
C SER A 81 -2.72 3.42 5.25
N TYR A 82 -2.50 4.64 5.70
CA TYR A 82 -1.26 5.36 5.44
C TYR A 82 -0.81 6.17 6.66
N LEU A 83 0.50 6.46 6.71
CA LEU A 83 1.14 7.19 7.78
C LEU A 83 1.41 8.63 7.36
N THR A 84 1.04 9.57 8.21
CA THR A 84 1.34 11.01 8.00
C THR A 84 2.55 11.48 8.78
N GLU A 85 3.11 10.64 9.62
CA GLU A 85 4.21 11.01 10.51
C GLU A 85 5.56 11.15 9.80
N SER A 86 6.41 12.02 10.34
CA SER A 86 7.75 12.23 9.80
C SER A 86 8.58 10.94 9.83
N LYS A 87 9.49 10.78 8.86
CA LYS A 87 10.40 9.62 8.76
C LYS A 87 11.19 9.35 10.05
N SER A 88 11.45 10.37 10.86
CA SER A 88 12.16 10.24 12.14
C SER A 88 11.30 9.57 13.20
N LYS A 89 10.01 9.93 13.30
CA LYS A 89 9.05 9.31 14.22
C LYS A 89 8.78 7.86 13.81
N ILE A 90 8.55 7.60 12.53
CA ILE A 90 8.38 6.23 12.01
C ILE A 90 9.58 5.36 12.37
N ARG A 91 10.82 5.88 12.25
CA ARG A 91 12.03 5.15 12.62
C ARG A 91 12.11 4.84 14.12
N HIS A 92 11.59 5.71 14.97
CA HIS A 92 11.50 5.48 16.42
C HIS A 92 10.49 4.37 16.74
N PHE A 93 9.32 4.37 16.12
CA PHE A 93 8.30 3.33 16.25
C PHE A 93 8.77 1.96 15.73
N LEU A 94 9.56 1.93 14.66
CA LEU A 94 10.12 0.68 14.11
C LEU A 94 11.10 -0.04 15.05
N ARG A 95 11.62 0.66 16.06
CA ARG A 95 12.45 0.08 17.14
C ARG A 95 11.62 -0.40 18.33
N GLY A 96 10.37 0.03 18.44
CA GLY A 96 9.43 -0.26 19.52
C GLY A 96 8.16 -0.96 19.02
N ASN A 97 7.07 -0.66 19.66
CA ASN A 97 5.78 -1.28 19.39
C ASN A 97 5.10 -0.60 18.18
N PHE A 98 4.93 -1.31 17.07
CA PHE A 98 4.24 -0.85 15.85
C PHE A 98 2.78 -0.42 16.08
N LEU A 99 2.21 -0.75 17.24
CA LEU A 99 0.80 -0.51 17.57
C LEU A 99 0.44 0.96 17.83
N MET A 100 1.42 1.87 17.85
CA MET A 100 1.23 3.29 18.22
C MET A 100 1.31 4.25 17.04
N MET A 101 1.31 3.76 15.81
CA MET A 101 1.33 4.62 14.63
C MET A 101 -0.05 5.22 14.37
N ASN A 102 -0.10 6.52 14.14
CA ASN A 102 -1.34 7.22 13.78
C ASN A 102 -1.68 6.94 12.31
N GLU A 103 -2.56 5.98 12.10
CA GLU A 103 -2.99 5.56 10.77
C GLU A 103 -4.17 6.40 10.30
N LYS A 104 -4.05 6.93 9.10
CA LYS A 104 -5.15 7.53 8.34
C LYS A 104 -5.62 6.59 7.26
N LYS A 105 -6.82 6.83 6.75
CA LYS A 105 -7.44 6.01 5.70
C LYS A 105 -7.43 6.72 4.35
N LEU A 106 -7.13 5.94 3.34
CA LEU A 106 -7.29 6.26 1.93
C LEU A 106 -8.35 5.31 1.38
N ARG A 107 -9.45 5.83 0.87
CA ARG A 107 -10.63 5.08 0.42
C ARG A 107 -10.73 5.17 -1.08
N LEU A 108 -10.62 4.03 -1.75
CA LEU A 108 -10.76 3.90 -3.19
C LEU A 108 -12.13 3.30 -3.50
N SER A 109 -12.93 4.02 -4.26
CA SER A 109 -14.16 3.53 -4.90
C SER A 109 -13.98 3.46 -6.42
N ALA A 110 -14.96 2.97 -7.14
CA ALA A 110 -14.94 3.01 -8.60
C ALA A 110 -14.93 4.45 -9.16
N ARG A 111 -15.35 5.45 -8.37
CA ARG A 111 -15.54 6.85 -8.82
C ARG A 111 -14.54 7.82 -8.21
N THR A 112 -14.12 7.60 -6.97
CA THR A 112 -13.32 8.57 -6.21
C THR A 112 -12.24 7.90 -5.41
N LEU A 113 -11.17 8.65 -5.17
CA LEU A 113 -10.18 8.38 -4.16
C LEU A 113 -10.28 9.48 -3.10
N ASP A 114 -10.61 9.08 -1.87
CA ASP A 114 -10.82 9.98 -0.74
C ASP A 114 -9.82 9.69 0.38
N SER A 115 -9.27 10.73 0.99
CA SER A 115 -8.35 10.58 2.13
C SER A 115 -8.89 11.27 3.39
N ASP A 116 -8.47 10.78 4.56
CA ASP A 116 -8.78 11.43 5.85
C ASP A 116 -8.14 12.83 5.97
N ASP A 117 -7.20 13.18 5.11
CA ASP A 117 -6.61 14.53 5.00
C ASP A 117 -7.44 15.49 4.14
N GLY A 118 -8.60 15.05 3.64
CA GLY A 118 -9.51 15.87 2.86
C GLY A 118 -9.21 15.90 1.35
N HIS A 119 -8.32 15.07 0.85
CA HIS A 119 -8.12 14.92 -0.60
C HIS A 119 -9.32 14.15 -1.18
N HIS A 120 -9.84 14.67 -2.28
CA HIS A 120 -10.89 14.06 -3.07
C HIS A 120 -10.49 14.10 -4.54
N VAL A 121 -10.29 12.93 -5.15
CA VAL A 121 -9.82 12.80 -6.54
C VAL A 121 -10.83 11.96 -7.32
N PRO A 122 -11.51 12.54 -8.32
CA PRO A 122 -12.32 11.77 -9.25
C PRO A 122 -11.44 10.80 -10.06
N ILE A 123 -11.77 9.52 -10.09
CA ILE A 123 -10.98 8.51 -10.81
C ILE A 123 -11.00 8.75 -12.32
N GLU A 124 -12.06 9.34 -12.86
CA GLU A 124 -12.16 9.68 -14.27
C GLU A 124 -11.11 10.72 -14.73
N GLU A 125 -10.57 11.51 -13.81
CA GLU A 125 -9.50 12.47 -14.08
C GLU A 125 -8.10 11.83 -14.04
N VAL A 126 -7.97 10.62 -13.48
CA VAL A 126 -6.70 9.91 -13.39
C VAL A 126 -6.39 9.21 -14.70
N HIS A 127 -5.33 9.65 -15.38
CA HIS A 127 -4.89 9.08 -16.66
C HIS A 127 -3.62 8.27 -16.55
N PHE A 128 -2.77 8.61 -15.59
CA PHE A 128 -1.50 7.92 -15.38
C PHE A 128 -1.23 7.73 -13.89
N ILE A 129 -0.54 6.65 -13.57
CA ILE A 129 0.07 6.46 -12.27
C ILE A 129 1.59 6.39 -12.47
N SER A 130 2.32 7.10 -11.63
CA SER A 130 3.77 6.99 -11.58
C SER A 130 4.21 6.63 -10.18
N GLY A 131 5.22 5.77 -10.07
CA GLY A 131 5.72 5.31 -8.79
C GLY A 131 5.68 3.79 -8.67
N GLY A 132 6.33 3.28 -7.64
CA GLY A 132 6.42 1.85 -7.33
C GLY A 132 7.52 1.62 -6.30
N SER A 133 7.92 0.36 -6.09
CA SER A 133 8.92 -0.01 -5.08
C SER A 133 10.28 0.69 -5.26
N ASN A 134 10.63 1.06 -6.49
CA ASN A 134 11.86 1.78 -6.82
C ASN A 134 11.69 3.31 -6.74
N SER A 135 10.46 3.80 -6.70
CA SER A 135 10.14 5.22 -6.56
C SER A 135 9.94 5.59 -5.08
N GLN A 136 10.24 6.83 -4.74
CA GLN A 136 9.98 7.32 -3.39
C GLN A 136 8.51 7.74 -3.19
N THR A 137 7.79 8.00 -4.27
CA THR A 137 6.46 8.61 -4.24
C THR A 137 5.58 8.01 -5.31
N ILE A 138 4.35 7.68 -4.93
CA ILE A 138 3.26 7.31 -5.85
C ILE A 138 2.53 8.59 -6.21
N LYS A 139 2.31 8.84 -7.50
CA LYS A 139 1.55 9.99 -7.99
C LYS A 139 0.46 9.55 -8.94
N LEU A 140 -0.74 10.07 -8.75
CA LEU A 140 -1.82 9.99 -9.71
C LEU A 140 -1.81 11.27 -10.55
N LEU A 141 -1.80 11.14 -11.85
CA LEU A 141 -1.62 12.24 -12.79
C LEU A 141 -2.82 12.36 -13.73
N ASP A 142 -3.17 13.59 -14.08
CA ASP A 142 -4.17 13.88 -15.11
C ASP A 142 -3.58 13.67 -16.54
N MET A 143 -4.40 13.93 -17.55
CA MET A 143 -4.02 13.82 -18.96
C MET A 143 -2.85 14.75 -19.38
N HIS A 144 -2.60 15.81 -18.62
CA HIS A 144 -1.53 16.77 -18.83
C HIS A 144 -0.28 16.48 -17.98
N GLY A 145 -0.28 15.38 -17.22
CA GLY A 145 0.82 15.00 -16.33
C GLY A 145 0.88 15.79 -15.01
N ARG A 146 -0.17 16.53 -14.66
CA ARG A 146 -0.25 17.23 -13.37
C ARG A 146 -0.67 16.26 -12.28
N ALA A 147 -0.04 16.38 -11.11
CA ALA A 147 -0.36 15.53 -9.97
C ALA A 147 -1.70 15.91 -9.35
N LEU A 148 -2.65 14.99 -9.36
CA LEU A 148 -3.93 15.07 -8.66
C LEU A 148 -3.81 14.58 -7.21
N PHE A 149 -2.96 13.57 -6.98
CA PHE A 149 -2.67 13.01 -5.67
C PHE A 149 -1.23 12.51 -5.59
N SER A 150 -0.65 12.55 -4.40
CA SER A 150 0.72 12.10 -4.18
C SER A 150 0.86 11.55 -2.77
N VAL A 151 1.47 10.38 -2.64
CA VAL A 151 1.76 9.75 -1.34
C VAL A 151 3.13 9.05 -1.38
N PRO A 152 3.96 9.16 -0.33
CA PRO A 152 5.20 8.40 -0.27
C PRO A 152 4.91 6.89 -0.29
N TYR A 153 5.62 6.13 -1.13
CA TYR A 153 5.45 4.67 -1.21
C TYR A 153 5.62 4.00 0.16
N THR A 154 6.58 4.45 0.96
CA THR A 154 6.84 3.93 2.31
C THR A 154 5.85 4.43 3.38
N SER A 155 4.88 5.23 3.04
CA SER A 155 3.83 5.68 3.96
C SER A 155 2.53 4.92 3.74
N LEU A 156 2.31 4.35 2.56
CA LEU A 156 1.09 3.64 2.21
C LEU A 156 1.25 2.14 2.48
N PHE A 157 0.33 1.57 3.25
CA PHE A 157 0.28 0.12 3.45
C PHE A 157 -0.30 -0.57 2.22
N SER A 158 0.24 -1.73 1.88
CA SER A 158 -0.13 -2.48 0.67
C SER A 158 -0.06 -1.63 -0.60
N ALA A 159 1.00 -0.80 -0.71
CA ALA A 159 1.18 0.13 -1.81
C ALA A 159 1.17 -0.55 -3.19
N ASP A 160 1.73 -1.77 -3.31
CA ASP A 160 1.71 -2.51 -4.57
C ASP A 160 0.30 -2.93 -4.97
N LEU A 161 -0.55 -3.31 -4.00
CA LEU A 161 -1.97 -3.59 -4.26
C LEU A 161 -2.71 -2.33 -4.72
N PHE A 162 -2.46 -1.19 -4.06
CA PHE A 162 -3.05 0.09 -4.46
C PHE A 162 -2.66 0.47 -5.90
N ILE A 163 -1.37 0.38 -6.24
CA ILE A 163 -0.87 0.66 -7.58
C ILE A 163 -1.54 -0.25 -8.61
N ALA A 164 -1.57 -1.56 -8.36
CA ALA A 164 -2.16 -2.53 -9.28
C ALA A 164 -3.65 -2.27 -9.53
N LEU A 165 -4.42 -1.89 -8.49
CA LEU A 165 -5.84 -1.53 -8.64
C LEU A 165 -6.02 -0.28 -9.49
N ILE A 166 -5.26 0.78 -9.23
CA ILE A 166 -5.34 2.03 -10.02
C ILE A 166 -4.93 1.78 -11.48
N GLU A 167 -3.85 1.04 -11.72
CA GLU A 167 -3.44 0.66 -13.08
C GLU A 167 -4.53 -0.11 -13.82
N HIS A 168 -5.15 -1.07 -13.14
CA HIS A 168 -6.27 -1.83 -13.71
C HIS A 168 -7.47 -0.92 -14.03
N MET A 169 -7.81 0.01 -13.14
CA MET A 169 -8.90 0.96 -13.34
C MET A 169 -8.64 1.88 -14.52
N ILE A 170 -7.42 2.42 -14.66
CA ILE A 170 -7.02 3.26 -15.79
C ILE A 170 -7.11 2.47 -17.11
N GLN A 171 -6.56 1.26 -17.15
CA GLN A 171 -6.53 0.43 -18.36
C GLN A 171 -7.92 0.00 -18.82
N ASN A 172 -8.80 -0.34 -17.88
CA ASN A 172 -10.14 -0.83 -18.17
C ASN A 172 -11.22 0.27 -18.10
N ARG A 173 -10.82 1.52 -17.85
CA ARG A 173 -11.71 2.68 -17.70
C ARG A 173 -12.87 2.40 -16.74
N ILE A 174 -12.53 1.92 -15.56
CA ILE A 174 -13.49 1.78 -14.46
C ILE A 174 -13.61 3.16 -13.76
N PRO A 175 -14.85 3.68 -13.49
CA PRO A 175 -16.11 2.99 -13.68
C PRO A 175 -16.45 2.80 -15.16
N ILE A 176 -16.99 1.63 -15.46
CA ILE A 176 -17.55 1.39 -16.79
C ILE A 176 -18.66 2.42 -17.01
N ARG A 177 -18.48 3.29 -18.00
CA ARG A 177 -19.54 4.20 -18.41
C ARG A 177 -20.73 3.35 -18.84
N ARG A 178 -21.84 3.43 -18.11
CA ARG A 178 -23.13 2.92 -18.56
C ARG A 178 -23.66 3.82 -19.66
#